data_da06a1a8306107017dabfc266726911a
#
_entry.id   da06a1a8306107017dabfc266726911a
#
_cell.length_a   1.000
_cell.length_b   1.000
_cell.length_c   1.000
_cell.angle_alpha   90.00
_cell.angle_beta   90.00
_cell.angle_gamma   90.00
#
_symmetry.space_group_name_H-M   'P 1'
#
loop_
_entity.id
_entity.type
_entity.pdbx_description
1 polymer ?
#
loop_
_entity_poly.entity_id
_entity_poly.type
_entity_poly.pdbx_seq_one_letter_code
_entity_poly.pdbx_strand_id
1 'polypeptide(L)'
;FDAKKGRKIPPNAIPCQPEPDPVTGHHPHWVLCDPNNPADKWFIEAYKAYATDNVVLDGTYEAVGLHFNGNPYGLQYDILDSHGSHEINEVFDDRSSRTFENVKEYLRTHYIEGIVFWYCGEPVCKIKRTDFGYPWGDINAKKAWLNELYGANNWVLLRGEES
;
A
#
# COMPACT_ATOMS: atom_id res chain seq x y z
N PHE A 1 3.74 -9.63 -10.59
CA PHE A 1 4.85 -9.46 -11.54
C PHE A 1 4.49 -8.40 -12.58
N ASP A 2 5.39 -7.50 -12.88
CA ASP A 2 5.21 -6.48 -13.91
C ASP A 2 6.15 -6.76 -15.09
N ALA A 3 5.58 -7.00 -16.27
CA ALA A 3 6.30 -7.28 -17.50
C ALA A 3 6.89 -6.02 -18.19
N LYS A 4 6.86 -4.88 -17.50
CA LYS A 4 7.43 -3.62 -17.99
C LYS A 4 8.86 -3.81 -18.54
N LYS A 5 9.17 -3.14 -19.66
CA LYS A 5 10.49 -3.17 -20.33
C LYS A 5 10.92 -4.55 -20.87
N GLY A 6 9.96 -5.37 -21.28
CA GLY A 6 10.26 -6.64 -21.94
C GLY A 6 10.84 -7.72 -21.01
N ARG A 7 10.59 -7.65 -19.73
CA ARG A 7 10.88 -8.76 -18.81
C ARG A 7 10.16 -10.01 -19.28
N LYS A 8 10.82 -11.14 -19.23
CA LYS A 8 10.22 -12.44 -19.58
C LYS A 8 9.09 -12.76 -18.61
N ILE A 9 7.89 -12.90 -19.14
CA ILE A 9 6.70 -13.25 -18.35
C ILE A 9 6.88 -14.68 -17.80
N PRO A 10 6.65 -14.91 -16.49
CA PRO A 10 6.70 -16.24 -15.90
C PRO A 10 5.70 -17.19 -16.59
N PRO A 11 6.00 -18.51 -16.64
CA PRO A 11 5.04 -19.50 -17.11
C PRO A 11 3.75 -19.43 -16.29
N ASN A 12 2.61 -19.56 -16.97
CA ASN A 12 1.27 -19.55 -16.34
C ASN A 12 0.89 -18.23 -15.64
N ALA A 13 1.60 -17.14 -15.88
CA ALA A 13 1.21 -15.82 -15.41
C ALA A 13 -0.08 -15.36 -16.12
N ILE A 14 -1.00 -14.79 -15.36
CA ILE A 14 -2.29 -14.30 -15.87
C ILE A 14 -2.23 -12.78 -15.91
N PRO A 15 -2.41 -12.13 -17.08
CA PRO A 15 -2.37 -10.68 -17.16
C PRO A 15 -3.52 -10.06 -16.35
N CYS A 16 -3.23 -9.02 -15.59
CA CYS A 16 -4.24 -8.24 -14.86
C CYS A 16 -5.05 -7.34 -15.81
N GLN A 17 -4.50 -7.05 -16.98
CA GLN A 17 -5.13 -6.28 -18.05
C GLN A 17 -4.67 -6.82 -19.41
N PRO A 18 -5.51 -6.73 -20.46
CA PRO A 18 -5.21 -7.34 -21.78
C PRO A 18 -3.91 -6.81 -22.40
N GLU A 19 -3.70 -5.50 -22.32
CA GLU A 19 -2.58 -4.80 -22.95
C GLU A 19 -1.78 -3.99 -21.92
N PRO A 20 -0.50 -3.70 -22.19
CA PRO A 20 0.27 -2.77 -21.38
C PRO A 20 -0.39 -1.39 -21.31
N ASP A 21 -0.26 -0.72 -20.16
CA ASP A 21 -0.67 0.68 -20.06
C ASP A 21 0.05 1.54 -21.11
N PRO A 22 -0.68 2.28 -21.95
CA PRO A 22 -0.08 2.98 -23.09
C PRO A 22 0.80 4.17 -22.68
N VAL A 23 0.66 4.67 -21.47
CA VAL A 23 1.42 5.83 -20.96
C VAL A 23 2.63 5.37 -20.19
N THR A 24 2.43 4.46 -19.25
CA THR A 24 3.48 4.02 -18.30
C THR A 24 4.22 2.77 -18.75
N GLY A 25 3.63 1.99 -19.68
CA GLY A 25 4.14 0.70 -20.14
C GLY A 25 4.06 -0.40 -19.08
N HIS A 26 3.35 -0.20 -17.98
CA HIS A 26 3.12 -1.23 -16.99
C HIS A 26 2.19 -2.31 -17.54
N HIS A 27 2.56 -3.57 -17.32
CA HIS A 27 1.77 -4.74 -17.68
C HIS A 27 1.81 -5.76 -16.53
N PRO A 28 1.03 -5.53 -15.49
CA PRO A 28 1.02 -6.40 -14.32
C PRO A 28 0.38 -7.76 -14.61
N HIS A 29 0.89 -8.78 -13.94
CA HIS A 29 0.43 -10.16 -14.06
C HIS A 29 0.29 -10.79 -12.68
N TRP A 30 -0.74 -11.59 -12.49
CA TRP A 30 -0.85 -12.51 -11.39
C TRP A 30 0.09 -13.70 -11.63
N VAL A 31 0.83 -14.09 -10.61
CA VAL A 31 1.70 -15.28 -10.63
C VAL A 31 1.35 -16.11 -9.41
N LEU A 32 1.11 -17.38 -9.61
CA LEU A 32 0.85 -18.30 -8.50
C LEU A 32 2.12 -18.42 -7.65
N CYS A 33 1.99 -18.26 -6.33
CA CYS A 33 3.09 -18.50 -5.41
C CYS A 33 3.51 -19.98 -5.41
N ASP A 34 4.81 -20.26 -5.52
CA ASP A 34 5.38 -21.60 -5.46
C ASP A 34 6.08 -21.80 -4.10
N PRO A 35 5.63 -22.77 -3.27
CA PRO A 35 6.26 -23.07 -1.98
C PRO A 35 7.75 -23.46 -2.08
N ASN A 36 8.19 -23.90 -3.26
CA ASN A 36 9.59 -24.24 -3.50
C ASN A 36 10.44 -23.05 -3.98
N ASN A 37 9.81 -21.93 -4.29
CA ASN A 37 10.49 -20.70 -4.69
C ASN A 37 10.80 -19.84 -3.46
N PRO A 38 12.08 -19.62 -3.08
CA PRO A 38 12.43 -18.80 -1.93
C PRO A 38 11.90 -17.35 -2.03
N ALA A 39 11.67 -16.82 -3.24
CA ALA A 39 11.15 -15.47 -3.45
C ALA A 39 9.68 -15.33 -2.99
N ASP A 40 8.94 -16.43 -2.95
CA ASP A 40 7.50 -16.42 -2.59
C ASP A 40 7.27 -16.71 -1.11
N LYS A 41 8.35 -17.06 -0.37
CA LYS A 41 8.30 -17.46 1.04
C LYS A 41 7.45 -16.52 1.90
N TRP A 42 7.75 -15.23 1.83
CA TRP A 42 7.12 -14.23 2.71
C TRP A 42 5.65 -13.99 2.38
N PHE A 43 5.27 -14.07 1.09
CA PHE A 43 3.84 -14.02 0.70
C PHE A 43 3.07 -15.20 1.25
N ILE A 44 3.65 -16.40 1.20
CA ILE A 44 3.03 -17.62 1.72
C ILE A 44 2.91 -17.57 3.24
N GLU A 45 3.92 -17.07 3.94
CA GLU A 45 3.90 -16.92 5.40
C GLU A 45 2.87 -15.88 5.84
N ALA A 46 2.83 -14.72 5.20
CA ALA A 46 1.83 -13.68 5.48
C ALA A 46 0.39 -14.20 5.23
N TYR A 47 0.19 -14.96 4.14
CA TYR A 47 -1.10 -15.58 3.88
C TYR A 47 -1.51 -16.57 4.97
N LYS A 48 -0.59 -17.46 5.41
CA LYS A 48 -0.87 -18.43 6.47
C LYS A 48 -1.20 -17.75 7.79
N ALA A 49 -0.47 -16.71 8.15
CA ALA A 49 -0.73 -15.93 9.35
C ALA A 49 -2.13 -15.28 9.28
N TYR A 50 -2.45 -14.64 8.16
CA TYR A 50 -3.77 -14.04 7.96
C TYR A 50 -4.90 -15.05 8.04
N ALA A 51 -4.76 -16.22 7.38
CA ALA A 51 -5.76 -17.28 7.34
C ALA A 51 -5.97 -18.01 8.69
N THR A 52 -5.07 -17.82 9.66
CA THR A 52 -5.22 -18.37 11.01
C THR A 52 -6.30 -17.64 11.80
N ASP A 53 -6.34 -16.31 11.67
CA ASP A 53 -7.19 -15.46 12.49
C ASP A 53 -8.37 -14.85 11.71
N ASN A 54 -8.40 -15.03 10.38
CA ASN A 54 -9.39 -14.41 9.50
C ASN A 54 -10.01 -15.40 8.52
N VAL A 55 -11.24 -15.12 8.12
CA VAL A 55 -11.85 -15.77 6.95
C VAL A 55 -11.25 -15.11 5.70
N VAL A 56 -10.58 -15.92 4.88
CA VAL A 56 -10.03 -15.44 3.60
C VAL A 56 -11.18 -15.30 2.60
N LEU A 57 -11.47 -14.09 2.22
CA LEU A 57 -12.47 -13.79 1.18
C LEU A 57 -11.76 -13.65 -0.18
N ASP A 58 -12.51 -13.93 -1.25
CA ASP A 58 -12.04 -13.62 -2.60
C ASP A 58 -11.85 -12.11 -2.75
N GLY A 59 -10.67 -11.70 -3.21
CA GLY A 59 -10.34 -10.28 -3.30
C GLY A 59 -8.86 -10.04 -3.56
N THR A 60 -8.48 -8.78 -3.49
CA THR A 60 -7.09 -8.36 -3.60
C THR A 60 -6.57 -7.86 -2.25
N TYR A 61 -5.33 -8.22 -1.95
CA TYR A 61 -4.65 -7.88 -0.71
C TYR A 61 -3.29 -7.25 -1.02
N GLU A 62 -2.88 -6.30 -0.21
CA GLU A 62 -1.52 -5.79 -0.20
C GLU A 62 -0.72 -6.52 0.89
N ALA A 63 0.43 -7.03 0.53
CA ALA A 63 1.38 -7.56 1.51
C ALA A 63 2.25 -6.42 2.03
N VAL A 64 2.20 -6.17 3.34
CA VAL A 64 2.94 -5.09 4.01
C VAL A 64 3.66 -5.62 5.24
N GLY A 65 4.82 -5.07 5.56
CA GLY A 65 5.60 -5.44 6.71
C GLY A 65 7.10 -5.52 6.45
N LEU A 66 7.78 -6.31 7.29
CA LEU A 66 9.24 -6.40 7.33
C LEU A 66 9.89 -6.73 5.99
N HIS A 67 9.26 -7.60 5.20
CA HIS A 67 9.82 -8.13 3.97
C HIS A 67 9.21 -7.51 2.71
N PHE A 68 8.28 -6.55 2.86
CA PHE A 68 7.56 -5.96 1.74
C PHE A 68 7.83 -4.46 1.57
N ASN A 69 8.10 -4.06 0.34
CA ASN A 69 8.13 -2.66 -0.13
C ASN A 69 8.93 -1.68 0.76
N GLY A 70 10.02 -2.15 1.41
CA GLY A 70 10.84 -1.29 2.28
C GLY A 70 10.20 -1.00 3.64
N ASN A 71 9.11 -1.69 3.98
CA ASN A 71 8.40 -1.54 5.26
C ASN A 71 8.05 -0.08 5.60
N PRO A 72 7.27 0.60 4.77
CA PRO A 72 6.99 2.02 4.96
C PRO A 72 6.28 2.31 6.28
N TYR A 73 5.48 1.37 6.77
CA TYR A 73 4.75 1.52 8.03
C TYR A 73 5.58 1.23 9.28
N GLY A 74 6.76 0.59 9.15
CA GLY A 74 7.63 0.22 10.26
C GLY A 74 7.07 -0.91 11.12
N LEU A 75 6.31 -1.83 10.51
CA LEU A 75 5.75 -2.99 11.19
C LEU A 75 6.85 -3.96 11.63
N GLN A 76 6.59 -4.70 12.71
CA GLN A 76 7.52 -5.72 13.21
C GLN A 76 7.23 -7.12 12.64
N TYR A 77 6.18 -7.27 11.87
CA TYR A 77 5.71 -8.52 11.24
C TYR A 77 5.09 -8.22 9.87
N ASP A 78 4.88 -9.26 9.10
CA ASP A 78 4.22 -9.19 7.80
C ASP A 78 2.72 -9.45 7.95
N ILE A 79 1.92 -8.68 7.22
CA ILE A 79 0.46 -8.84 7.16
C ILE A 79 -0.03 -8.80 5.72
N LEU A 80 -1.21 -9.37 5.51
CA LEU A 80 -2.02 -9.10 4.33
C LEU A 80 -3.10 -8.09 4.70
N ASP A 81 -3.12 -6.98 3.99
CA ASP A 81 -4.12 -5.93 4.16
C ASP A 81 -5.09 -5.96 2.98
N SER A 82 -6.38 -6.11 3.26
CA SER A 82 -7.37 -6.23 2.20
C SER A 82 -7.67 -4.86 1.60
N HIS A 83 -7.67 -4.77 0.28
CA HIS A 83 -8.04 -3.52 -0.39
C HIS A 83 -9.50 -3.15 -0.09
N GLY A 84 -9.72 -1.88 0.26
CA GLY A 84 -11.04 -1.37 0.64
C GLY A 84 -11.42 -1.57 2.11
N SER A 85 -10.54 -2.18 2.94
CA SER A 85 -10.78 -2.34 4.38
C SER A 85 -10.71 -1.03 5.18
N HIS A 86 -10.02 -0.02 4.65
CA HIS A 86 -9.80 1.27 5.30
C HIS A 86 -10.55 2.39 4.60
N GLU A 87 -11.84 2.48 4.88
CA GLU A 87 -12.67 3.56 4.37
C GLU A 87 -12.51 4.83 5.24
N ILE A 88 -12.28 5.97 4.59
CA ILE A 88 -12.15 7.29 5.24
C ILE A 88 -13.33 8.21 4.90
N ASN A 89 -14.51 7.64 4.78
CA ASN A 89 -15.73 8.36 4.38
C ASN A 89 -16.06 9.53 5.30
N GLU A 90 -15.82 9.39 6.61
CA GLU A 90 -16.12 10.43 7.60
C GLU A 90 -15.40 11.76 7.35
N VAL A 91 -14.17 11.70 6.80
CA VAL A 91 -13.36 12.91 6.52
C VAL A 91 -13.80 13.60 5.23
N PHE A 92 -14.27 12.83 4.26
CA PHE A 92 -14.62 13.28 2.91
C PHE A 92 -16.10 13.02 2.57
N ASP A 93 -16.97 12.96 3.58
CA ASP A 93 -18.40 12.63 3.43
C ASP A 93 -19.12 13.69 2.58
N ASP A 94 -18.87 14.97 2.83
CA ASP A 94 -19.38 16.03 1.99
C ASP A 94 -18.54 16.20 0.71
N ARG A 95 -19.22 16.26 -0.44
CA ARG A 95 -18.56 16.51 -1.73
C ARG A 95 -17.74 17.82 -1.73
N SER A 96 -18.17 18.82 -0.97
CA SER A 96 -17.42 20.09 -0.81
C SER A 96 -16.10 19.90 -0.08
N SER A 97 -15.94 18.84 0.73
CA SER A 97 -14.69 18.52 1.43
C SER A 97 -13.68 17.79 0.54
N ARG A 98 -14.09 17.25 -0.61
CA ARG A 98 -13.24 16.51 -1.56
C ARG A 98 -12.43 17.44 -2.47
N THR A 99 -11.80 18.45 -1.88
CA THR A 99 -10.93 19.38 -2.59
C THR A 99 -9.49 18.86 -2.60
N PHE A 100 -8.71 19.34 -3.57
CA PHE A 100 -7.29 19.00 -3.68
C PHE A 100 -6.50 19.42 -2.42
N GLU A 101 -6.82 20.58 -1.86
CA GLU A 101 -6.21 21.10 -0.64
C GLU A 101 -6.52 20.23 0.58
N ASN A 102 -7.75 19.77 0.73
CA ASN A 102 -8.14 18.91 1.84
C ASN A 102 -7.47 17.53 1.74
N VAL A 103 -7.39 16.96 0.53
CA VAL A 103 -6.66 15.71 0.28
C VAL A 103 -5.17 15.89 0.58
N LYS A 104 -4.57 17.00 0.16
CA LYS A 104 -3.18 17.34 0.45
C LYS A 104 -2.92 17.43 1.95
N GLU A 105 -3.77 18.17 2.67
CA GLU A 105 -3.65 18.33 4.13
C GLU A 105 -3.85 17.00 4.86
N TYR A 106 -4.81 16.20 4.44
CA TYR A 106 -5.01 14.87 5.00
C TYR A 106 -3.76 13.99 4.82
N LEU A 107 -3.19 13.94 3.61
CA LEU A 107 -1.97 13.17 3.35
C LEU A 107 -0.73 13.76 4.04
N ARG A 108 -0.74 15.05 4.39
CA ARG A 108 0.32 15.66 5.20
C ARG A 108 0.29 15.13 6.63
N THR A 109 -0.89 14.99 7.22
CA THR A 109 -1.08 14.65 8.63
C THR A 109 -1.27 13.15 8.89
N HIS A 110 -1.54 12.35 7.86
CA HIS A 110 -1.71 10.90 7.97
C HIS A 110 -0.68 10.17 7.11
N TYR A 111 0.10 9.28 7.74
CA TYR A 111 1.15 8.54 7.04
C TYR A 111 0.57 7.32 6.33
N ILE A 112 -0.03 7.56 5.18
CA ILE A 112 -0.55 6.55 4.24
C ILE A 112 0.01 6.81 2.85
N GLU A 113 0.04 5.81 1.97
CA GLU A 113 0.55 5.96 0.60
C GLU A 113 -0.24 6.98 -0.21
N GLY A 114 -1.56 6.92 -0.09
CA GLY A 114 -2.48 7.76 -0.84
C GLY A 114 -3.92 7.39 -0.58
N ILE A 115 -4.81 8.05 -1.31
CA ILE A 115 -6.26 7.86 -1.23
C ILE A 115 -6.76 7.39 -2.58
N VAL A 116 -7.55 6.32 -2.59
CA VAL A 116 -8.26 5.82 -3.77
C VAL A 116 -9.70 6.29 -3.70
N PHE A 117 -10.15 6.97 -4.74
CA PHE A 117 -11.54 7.40 -4.87
C PHE A 117 -12.32 6.36 -5.67
N TRP A 118 -13.46 5.96 -5.13
CA TRP A 118 -14.35 4.96 -5.71
C TRP A 118 -15.66 5.59 -6.17
N TYR A 119 -16.20 5.09 -7.26
CA TYR A 119 -17.51 5.47 -7.76
C TYR A 119 -18.25 4.23 -8.29
N CYS A 120 -19.46 3.99 -7.81
CA CYS A 120 -20.26 2.81 -8.18
C CYS A 120 -19.52 1.47 -8.01
N GLY A 121 -18.69 1.34 -6.98
CA GLY A 121 -17.93 0.11 -6.70
C GLY A 121 -16.64 -0.06 -7.52
N GLU A 122 -16.29 0.93 -8.36
CA GLU A 122 -15.09 0.91 -9.19
C GLU A 122 -14.09 2.00 -8.74
N PRO A 123 -12.76 1.71 -8.74
CA PRO A 123 -11.75 2.71 -8.44
C PRO A 123 -11.65 3.69 -9.62
N VAL A 124 -11.78 4.99 -9.32
CA VAL A 124 -11.77 6.06 -10.34
C VAL A 124 -10.42 6.71 -10.47
N CYS A 125 -9.82 7.06 -9.32
CA CYS A 125 -8.49 7.67 -9.29
C CYS A 125 -7.80 7.42 -7.96
N LYS A 126 -6.46 7.53 -7.96
CA LYS A 126 -5.61 7.49 -6.77
C LYS A 126 -4.78 8.77 -6.72
N ILE A 127 -4.75 9.40 -5.57
CA ILE A 127 -3.85 10.52 -5.27
C ILE A 127 -2.87 10.04 -4.21
N LYS A 128 -1.58 10.14 -4.50
CA LYS A 128 -0.50 9.69 -3.61
C LYS A 128 0.11 10.86 -2.85
N ARG A 129 0.65 10.60 -1.67
CA ARG A 129 1.40 11.61 -0.93
C ARG A 129 2.63 12.12 -1.69
N THR A 130 3.24 11.27 -2.54
CA THR A 130 4.36 11.66 -3.40
C THR A 130 3.98 12.66 -4.48
N ASP A 131 2.71 12.75 -4.87
CA ASP A 131 2.23 13.75 -5.83
C ASP A 131 2.29 15.17 -5.25
N PHE A 132 2.34 15.27 -3.93
CA PHE A 132 2.55 16.52 -3.18
C PHE A 132 4.00 16.73 -2.73
N GLY A 133 4.92 15.85 -3.13
CA GLY A 133 6.32 15.88 -2.69
C GLY A 133 6.56 15.36 -1.27
N TYR A 134 5.57 14.75 -0.64
CA TYR A 134 5.74 14.17 0.70
C TYR A 134 6.49 12.84 0.64
N PRO A 135 7.40 12.57 1.60
CA PRO A 135 8.19 11.35 1.59
C PRO A 135 7.34 10.10 1.81
N TRP A 136 7.66 9.03 1.04
CA TRP A 136 7.02 7.72 1.15
C TRP A 136 8.00 6.62 0.69
N GLY A 137 7.83 5.41 1.19
CA GLY A 137 8.44 4.20 0.65
C GLY A 137 9.25 3.38 1.64
N ASP A 138 9.76 3.96 2.72
CA ASP A 138 10.51 3.21 3.75
C ASP A 138 10.41 3.85 5.14
N ILE A 139 11.02 3.19 6.12
CA ILE A 139 11.03 3.68 7.51
C ILE A 139 11.73 5.03 7.67
N ASN A 140 12.67 5.39 6.80
CA ASN A 140 13.34 6.69 6.87
C ASN A 140 12.40 7.81 6.39
N ALA A 141 11.57 7.52 5.38
CA ALA A 141 10.51 8.42 4.94
C ALA A 141 9.50 8.69 6.07
N LYS A 142 9.12 7.63 6.82
CA LYS A 142 8.26 7.77 8.02
C LYS A 142 8.91 8.62 9.10
N LYS A 143 10.19 8.41 9.39
CA LYS A 143 10.94 9.22 10.36
C LYS A 143 11.03 10.69 9.93
N ALA A 144 11.28 10.95 8.65
CA ALA A 144 11.32 12.31 8.11
C ALA A 144 9.97 13.02 8.28
N TRP A 145 8.86 12.33 7.95
CA TRP A 145 7.51 12.83 8.17
C TRP A 145 7.21 13.13 9.66
N LEU A 146 7.58 12.20 10.57
CA LEU A 146 7.40 12.42 12.00
C LEU A 146 8.18 13.63 12.51
N ASN A 147 9.43 13.82 12.03
CA ASN A 147 10.24 14.97 12.37
C ASN A 147 9.64 16.29 11.86
N GLU A 148 9.05 16.29 10.67
CA GLU A 148 8.37 17.45 10.10
C GLU A 148 7.12 17.81 10.91
N LEU A 149 6.31 16.82 11.27
CA LEU A 149 5.03 17.05 11.93
C LEU A 149 5.16 17.40 13.42
N TYR A 150 6.09 16.76 14.12
CA TYR A 150 6.22 16.86 15.57
C TYR A 150 7.55 17.48 16.04
N GLY A 151 8.45 17.78 15.11
CA GLY A 151 9.80 18.24 15.42
C GLY A 151 10.76 17.10 15.73
N ALA A 152 12.04 17.32 15.46
CA ALA A 152 13.10 16.34 15.70
C ALA A 152 13.10 15.90 17.17
N ASN A 153 13.07 14.61 17.41
CA ASN A 153 13.10 13.93 18.72
C ASN A 153 11.77 13.90 19.52
N ASN A 154 10.74 14.65 19.17
CA ASN A 154 9.49 14.62 19.94
C ASN A 154 8.69 13.32 19.75
N TRP A 155 8.81 12.67 18.59
CA TRP A 155 8.13 11.40 18.31
C TRP A 155 8.72 10.20 19.07
N VAL A 156 9.93 10.31 19.63
CA VAL A 156 10.53 9.28 20.48
C VAL A 156 9.70 9.07 21.73
N LEU A 157 9.02 10.11 22.22
CA LEU A 157 8.15 10.05 23.39
C LEU A 157 6.87 9.24 23.14
N LEU A 158 6.42 9.14 21.86
CA LEU A 158 5.25 8.36 21.49
C LEU A 158 5.51 6.83 21.44
N ARG A 159 6.79 6.41 21.52
CA ARG A 159 7.17 4.98 21.60
C ARG A 159 7.11 4.42 23.02
N GLY A 160 6.94 5.26 24.03
CA GLY A 160 7.01 4.86 25.45
C GLY A 160 5.73 4.21 25.99
N GLU A 161 4.67 4.08 25.19
CA GLU A 161 3.39 3.54 25.65
C GLU A 161 3.08 2.12 25.13
N GLU A 162 4.01 1.49 24.40
CA GLU A 162 3.90 0.09 23.99
C GLU A 162 4.94 -0.77 24.74
N SER A 163 4.75 -0.91 26.05
CA SER A 163 5.46 -1.90 26.88
C SER A 163 4.48 -2.71 27.71
#